data_b7b1fbcb84e91ba92619da5f72faf29f
#
_entry.id   b7b1fbcb84e91ba92619da5f72faf29f
#
_cell.length_a   1.000
_cell.length_b   1.000
_cell.length_c   1.000
_cell.angle_alpha   90.00
_cell.angle_beta   90.00
_cell.angle_gamma   90.00
#
_symmetry.space_group_name_H-M   'P 1'
#
loop_
_entity.id
_entity.type
_entity.pdbx_description
1 polymer ?
#
loop_
_entity_poly.entity_id
_entity_poly.type
_entity_poly.pdbx_seq_one_letter_code
_entity_poly.pdbx_strand_id
1 'polypeptide(L)'
;TTLANKSIPSATNIYHHDSSLSNGAGDNSYRYAGASDVVNNFVCFGSNESTCPTDNLYRIIGVFGNNVKLIKYDYGTTDELGTDGDYSKTYKEWGMNSTYKGTYGDGERIGVYYWNNATQTNTWSESLLNKTNLNTNFINNIREEWANKIATTTWKVGGNTYSNIYSKTPSVVYQNEIVSPVTTNTTDNATEYTAKIGLMYVSDYGFAADPSAWTLTMGSYNNTTATSTNWMYMGLYEWTISRNADRSLSAFRVDGDGRVDNRYVDYDD
;
A
#
# COMPACT_ATOMS: atom_id res chain seq x y z
N THR A 1 16.93 -12.08 2.39
CA THR A 1 17.79 -13.05 3.12
C THR A 1 18.84 -12.37 3.98
N THR A 2 19.29 -11.18 3.61
CA THR A 2 20.36 -10.49 4.35
C THR A 2 19.86 -9.85 5.66
N LEU A 3 18.57 -9.48 5.75
CA LEU A 3 17.99 -8.88 6.96
C LEU A 3 17.66 -9.93 8.03
N ALA A 4 17.23 -11.11 7.62
CA ALA A 4 16.86 -12.19 8.56
C ALA A 4 18.08 -12.87 9.25
N ASN A 5 19.28 -12.75 8.67
CA ASN A 5 20.50 -13.43 9.16
C ASN A 5 21.56 -12.49 9.74
N LYS A 6 21.36 -11.19 9.73
CA LYS A 6 22.19 -10.28 10.50
C LYS A 6 21.58 -10.12 11.88
N SER A 7 22.34 -10.44 12.92
CA SER A 7 22.14 -9.80 14.21
C SER A 7 22.24 -8.30 13.94
N ILE A 8 21.08 -7.66 13.78
CA ILE A 8 21.01 -6.22 13.54
C ILE A 8 21.36 -5.58 14.87
N PRO A 9 22.56 -4.97 15.02
CA PRO A 9 22.89 -4.32 16.27
C PRO A 9 21.90 -3.17 16.41
N SER A 10 21.00 -3.24 17.37
CA SER A 10 20.03 -2.20 17.72
C SER A 10 19.39 -1.52 16.49
N ALA A 11 18.92 -2.27 15.51
CA ALA A 11 18.06 -1.70 14.47
C ALA A 11 16.77 -1.27 15.16
N THR A 12 16.78 -0.06 15.62
CA THR A 12 15.62 0.67 16.04
C THR A 12 14.67 0.67 14.84
N ASN A 13 13.39 0.40 15.07
CA ASN A 13 12.32 0.51 14.07
C ASN A 13 12.11 -0.69 13.13
N ILE A 14 12.68 -1.85 13.41
CA ILE A 14 12.24 -3.11 12.80
C ILE A 14 11.70 -4.05 13.91
N TYR A 15 10.50 -4.57 13.70
CA TYR A 15 9.78 -5.36 14.69
C TYR A 15 9.52 -6.77 14.15
N HIS A 16 9.80 -7.76 14.98
CA HIS A 16 9.46 -9.15 14.69
C HIS A 16 8.01 -9.41 15.13
N HIS A 17 7.13 -9.61 14.17
CA HIS A 17 5.70 -9.81 14.40
C HIS A 17 5.39 -11.28 14.74
N ASP A 18 6.05 -11.81 15.76
CA ASP A 18 5.73 -13.12 16.31
C ASP A 18 4.56 -13.07 17.32
N SER A 19 4.23 -14.21 17.91
CA SER A 19 3.13 -14.31 18.86
C SER A 19 3.36 -13.57 20.19
N SER A 20 4.59 -13.11 20.46
CA SER A 20 4.93 -12.37 21.68
C SER A 20 4.76 -10.85 21.51
N LEU A 21 4.73 -10.35 20.28
CA LEU A 21 4.60 -8.93 20.00
C LEU A 21 3.15 -8.47 20.19
N SER A 22 2.91 -7.67 21.21
CA SER A 22 1.58 -7.10 21.48
C SER A 22 1.08 -6.27 20.31
N ASN A 23 -0.16 -6.49 19.88
CA ASN A 23 -0.82 -5.82 18.75
C ASN A 23 -0.12 -6.03 17.41
N GLY A 24 0.82 -6.97 17.29
CA GLY A 24 1.47 -7.33 16.04
C GLY A 24 0.59 -8.19 15.13
N ALA A 25 1.11 -8.57 13.97
CA ALA A 25 0.43 -9.42 12.99
C ALA A 25 0.39 -10.91 13.40
N GLY A 26 1.37 -11.37 14.19
CA GLY A 26 1.50 -12.78 14.61
C GLY A 26 1.93 -13.73 13.48
N ASP A 27 2.55 -13.21 12.41
CA ASP A 27 2.88 -13.96 11.18
C ASP A 27 4.37 -14.23 11.00
N ASN A 28 5.17 -14.02 12.04
CA ASN A 28 6.63 -14.12 12.02
C ASN A 28 7.34 -13.25 10.99
N SER A 29 6.67 -12.21 10.45
CA SER A 29 7.30 -11.22 9.58
C SER A 29 8.18 -10.26 10.39
N TYR A 30 9.10 -9.61 9.68
CA TYR A 30 9.84 -8.46 10.20
C TYR A 30 9.37 -7.22 9.46
N ARG A 31 8.86 -6.20 10.17
CA ARG A 31 8.30 -5.00 9.55
C ARG A 31 8.94 -3.74 10.12
N TYR A 32 9.16 -2.75 9.26
CA TYR A 32 9.60 -1.43 9.67
C TYR A 32 8.43 -0.59 10.15
N ALA A 33 8.59 0.09 11.29
CA ALA A 33 7.57 0.95 11.89
C ALA A 33 8.19 2.17 12.56
N GLY A 34 7.51 3.31 12.51
CA GLY A 34 7.97 4.56 13.12
C GLY A 34 7.90 5.73 12.18
N ALA A 35 8.37 6.90 12.62
CA ALA A 35 8.38 8.12 11.83
C ALA A 35 9.34 8.04 10.62
N SER A 36 9.02 8.77 9.56
CA SER A 36 9.74 8.70 8.29
C SER A 36 11.19 9.16 8.38
N ASP A 37 11.50 10.07 9.28
CA ASP A 37 12.84 10.62 9.51
C ASP A 37 13.76 9.72 10.34
N VAL A 38 13.20 8.72 11.05
CA VAL A 38 13.99 7.80 11.90
C VAL A 38 14.04 6.38 11.32
N VAL A 39 13.10 6.00 10.46
CA VAL A 39 13.07 4.68 9.82
C VAL A 39 13.98 4.67 8.59
N ASN A 40 15.16 4.06 8.70
CA ASN A 40 16.09 3.93 7.60
C ASN A 40 15.90 2.59 6.85
N ASN A 41 14.86 2.53 6.03
CA ASN A 41 14.48 1.35 5.26
C ASN A 41 14.54 1.56 3.73
N PHE A 42 15.38 2.47 3.27
CA PHE A 42 15.54 2.80 1.86
C PHE A 42 16.33 1.74 1.10
N VAL A 43 15.95 1.50 -0.14
CA VAL A 43 16.64 0.61 -1.07
C VAL A 43 16.55 1.15 -2.49
N CYS A 44 17.64 1.06 -3.24
CA CYS A 44 17.65 1.30 -4.66
C CYS A 44 17.28 0.01 -5.40
N PHE A 45 16.22 0.05 -6.21
CA PHE A 45 15.77 -1.07 -7.01
C PHE A 45 15.51 -0.62 -8.45
N GLY A 46 16.15 -1.26 -9.41
CA GLY A 46 16.04 -0.88 -10.83
C GLY A 46 17.25 -0.11 -11.36
N SER A 47 18.22 0.27 -10.52
CA SER A 47 19.45 0.95 -10.94
C SER A 47 20.67 0.39 -10.23
N ASN A 48 21.83 0.41 -10.96
CA ASN A 48 23.16 0.09 -10.44
C ASN A 48 24.03 1.36 -10.27
N GLU A 49 23.45 2.54 -10.40
CA GLU A 49 24.17 3.80 -10.27
C GLU A 49 24.63 4.03 -8.84
N SER A 50 25.75 4.75 -8.68
CA SER A 50 26.32 5.06 -7.37
C SER A 50 25.39 5.96 -6.52
N THR A 51 24.61 6.80 -7.18
CA THR A 51 23.52 7.57 -6.60
C THR A 51 22.21 7.02 -7.12
N CYS A 52 21.32 6.61 -6.24
CA CYS A 52 20.03 6.05 -6.65
C CYS A 52 19.17 7.13 -7.30
N PRO A 53 18.73 6.94 -8.56
CA PRO A 53 17.73 7.82 -9.16
C PRO A 53 16.43 7.78 -8.35
N THR A 54 15.71 8.90 -8.27
CA THR A 54 14.47 9.01 -7.48
C THR A 54 13.43 7.96 -7.90
N ASP A 55 13.30 7.71 -9.20
CA ASP A 55 12.35 6.73 -9.73
C ASP A 55 12.71 5.29 -9.37
N ASN A 56 13.95 5.04 -8.94
CA ASN A 56 14.42 3.73 -8.48
C ASN A 56 14.53 3.63 -6.96
N LEU A 57 14.07 4.66 -6.24
CA LEU A 57 14.09 4.66 -4.78
C LEU A 57 12.82 3.99 -4.23
N TYR A 58 13.02 3.00 -3.39
CA TYR A 58 11.98 2.26 -2.70
C TYR A 58 12.22 2.23 -1.20
N ARG A 59 11.19 1.88 -0.46
CA ARG A 59 11.27 1.59 0.97
C ARG A 59 10.88 0.15 1.23
N ILE A 60 11.51 -0.48 2.19
CA ILE A 60 11.23 -1.85 2.61
C ILE A 60 10.08 -1.81 3.61
N ILE A 61 8.94 -2.41 3.27
CA ILE A 61 7.84 -2.64 4.22
C ILE A 61 8.28 -3.67 5.25
N GLY A 62 8.84 -4.78 4.78
CA GLY A 62 9.26 -5.86 5.67
C GLY A 62 9.78 -7.09 4.94
N VAL A 63 10.06 -8.11 5.74
CA VAL A 63 10.46 -9.45 5.27
C VAL A 63 9.35 -10.44 5.68
N PHE A 64 8.83 -11.13 4.68
CA PHE A 64 7.71 -12.06 4.78
C PHE A 64 8.18 -13.43 4.27
N GLY A 65 8.51 -14.33 5.17
CA GLY A 65 9.18 -15.58 4.82
C GLY A 65 10.52 -15.30 4.11
N ASN A 66 10.64 -15.71 2.86
CA ASN A 66 11.85 -15.51 2.04
C ASN A 66 11.77 -14.26 1.12
N ASN A 67 10.69 -13.49 1.19
CA ASN A 67 10.46 -12.36 0.32
C ASN A 67 10.64 -11.04 1.07
N VAL A 68 11.24 -10.05 0.39
CA VAL A 68 11.25 -8.66 0.84
C VAL A 68 10.15 -7.91 0.11
N LYS A 69 9.25 -7.29 0.87
CA LYS A 69 8.18 -6.44 0.32
C LYS A 69 8.66 -5.01 0.25
N LEU A 70 8.59 -4.46 -0.96
CA LEU A 70 8.97 -3.08 -1.24
C LEU A 70 7.73 -2.25 -1.57
N ILE A 71 7.82 -0.96 -1.27
CA ILE A 71 6.90 0.05 -1.79
C ILE A 71 7.74 1.16 -2.43
N LYS A 72 7.24 1.78 -3.49
CA LYS A 72 7.92 2.93 -4.09
C LYS A 72 8.01 4.05 -3.05
N TYR A 73 9.12 4.78 -3.04
CA TYR A 73 9.33 5.89 -2.10
C TYR A 73 8.37 7.04 -2.35
N ASP A 74 8.08 7.28 -3.63
CA ASP A 74 7.22 8.35 -4.09
C ASP A 74 5.98 7.76 -4.80
N TYR A 75 5.06 8.60 -5.24
CA TYR A 75 3.89 8.18 -6.01
C TYR A 75 4.29 7.61 -7.39
N GLY A 76 3.40 6.84 -8.00
CA GLY A 76 3.56 6.39 -9.38
C GLY A 76 3.33 7.53 -10.37
N THR A 77 4.18 7.62 -11.39
CA THR A 77 4.08 8.63 -12.43
C THR A 77 3.36 8.09 -13.67
N THR A 78 2.83 9.00 -14.52
CA THR A 78 2.27 8.59 -15.82
C THR A 78 3.31 7.97 -16.73
N ASP A 79 4.58 8.33 -16.58
CA ASP A 79 5.68 7.73 -17.35
C ASP A 79 5.88 6.25 -16.96
N GLU A 80 5.64 5.90 -15.69
CA GLU A 80 5.77 4.53 -15.20
C GLU A 80 4.52 3.69 -15.39
N LEU A 81 3.36 4.27 -15.12
CA LEU A 81 2.09 3.56 -15.09
C LEU A 81 1.30 3.65 -16.39
N GLY A 82 1.68 4.56 -17.31
CA GLY A 82 0.97 4.83 -18.56
C GLY A 82 -0.28 5.68 -18.36
N THR A 83 -0.82 6.16 -19.47
CA THR A 83 -2.08 6.93 -19.54
C THR A 83 -3.22 6.14 -20.18
N ASP A 84 -3.05 4.85 -20.33
CA ASP A 84 -4.06 3.86 -20.68
C ASP A 84 -4.59 3.18 -19.40
N GLY A 85 -5.39 2.15 -19.54
CA GLY A 85 -5.93 1.41 -18.37
C GLY A 85 -6.91 2.26 -17.55
N ASP A 86 -6.68 2.32 -16.25
CA ASP A 86 -7.55 3.05 -15.30
C ASP A 86 -7.06 4.48 -15.01
N TYR A 87 -6.33 5.10 -15.93
CA TYR A 87 -5.87 6.49 -15.80
C TYR A 87 -7.02 7.49 -15.86
N SER A 88 -7.02 8.44 -14.94
CA SER A 88 -7.93 9.59 -14.95
C SER A 88 -7.30 10.79 -15.65
N LYS A 89 -8.01 11.31 -16.68
CA LYS A 89 -7.62 12.54 -17.40
C LYS A 89 -8.04 13.81 -16.67
N THR A 90 -8.97 13.70 -15.74
CA THR A 90 -9.54 14.83 -15.01
C THR A 90 -9.34 14.62 -13.54
N TYR A 91 -8.32 15.26 -13.01
CA TYR A 91 -8.14 15.40 -11.59
C TYR A 91 -9.32 16.18 -10.98
N LYS A 92 -10.15 15.53 -10.19
CA LYS A 92 -11.19 16.19 -9.40
C LYS A 92 -10.67 16.46 -8.00
N GLU A 93 -10.35 17.72 -7.75
CA GLU A 93 -9.88 18.23 -6.44
C GLU A 93 -10.94 18.11 -5.32
N TRP A 94 -11.46 16.95 -5.05
CA TRP A 94 -12.35 16.77 -3.92
C TRP A 94 -11.53 16.47 -2.66
N GLY A 95 -11.27 17.51 -1.87
CA GLY A 95 -10.79 17.40 -0.50
C GLY A 95 -9.27 17.42 -0.30
N MET A 96 -8.46 17.66 -1.32
CA MET A 96 -7.03 17.88 -1.09
C MET A 96 -6.79 19.20 -0.38
N ASN A 97 -5.98 19.15 0.67
CA ASN A 97 -5.49 20.34 1.34
C ASN A 97 -4.73 21.20 0.34
N SER A 98 -5.05 22.48 0.25
CA SER A 98 -4.39 23.45 -0.64
C SER A 98 -2.85 23.50 -0.50
N THR A 99 -2.31 23.01 0.61
CA THR A 99 -0.87 22.89 0.84
C THR A 99 -0.22 21.86 -0.11
N TYR A 100 -0.93 20.85 -0.53
CA TYR A 100 -0.43 19.83 -1.46
C TYR A 100 -0.55 20.24 -2.92
N LYS A 101 -1.49 21.12 -3.25
CA LYS A 101 -1.63 21.71 -4.59
C LYS A 101 -0.33 22.29 -5.14
N GLY A 102 0.45 22.97 -4.32
CA GLY A 102 1.72 23.58 -4.71
C GLY A 102 2.85 22.59 -4.96
N THR A 103 2.76 21.40 -4.39
CA THR A 103 3.79 20.36 -4.52
C THR A 103 3.45 19.37 -5.62
N TYR A 104 2.17 19.13 -5.85
CA TYR A 104 1.65 18.15 -6.82
C TYR A 104 0.78 18.78 -7.89
N GLY A 105 0.71 20.10 -7.95
CA GLY A 105 -0.38 20.89 -8.53
C GLY A 105 -0.43 21.07 -10.02
N ASP A 106 0.55 20.63 -10.79
CA ASP A 106 0.60 20.92 -12.22
C ASP A 106 0.41 19.69 -13.11
N GLY A 107 -0.13 18.60 -12.58
CA GLY A 107 -0.80 17.55 -13.35
C GLY A 107 0.03 16.72 -14.33
N GLU A 108 1.27 17.09 -14.61
CA GLU A 108 2.02 16.45 -15.70
C GLU A 108 2.81 15.20 -15.27
N ARG A 109 2.98 14.93 -13.99
CA ARG A 109 3.82 13.82 -13.52
C ARG A 109 3.16 12.91 -12.50
N ILE A 110 2.06 13.31 -11.85
CA ILE A 110 1.35 12.47 -10.89
C ILE A 110 0.36 11.61 -11.65
N GLY A 111 0.46 10.31 -11.49
CA GLY A 111 -0.57 9.40 -11.96
C GLY A 111 -1.77 9.44 -11.03
N VAL A 112 -2.90 9.84 -11.53
CA VAL A 112 -4.19 9.73 -10.84
C VAL A 112 -4.95 8.59 -11.49
N TYR A 113 -5.33 7.59 -10.70
CA TYR A 113 -5.87 6.34 -11.22
C TYR A 113 -7.14 5.95 -10.48
N TYR A 114 -8.09 5.41 -11.25
CA TYR A 114 -9.21 4.67 -10.68
C TYR A 114 -8.74 3.32 -10.15
N TRP A 115 -9.37 2.83 -9.12
CA TRP A 115 -9.12 1.46 -8.68
C TRP A 115 -9.65 0.42 -9.71
N ASN A 116 -10.85 0.64 -10.24
CA ASN A 116 -11.46 -0.12 -11.34
C ASN A 116 -12.63 0.66 -11.96
N ASN A 117 -12.37 1.51 -12.91
CA ASN A 117 -13.41 2.29 -13.59
C ASN A 117 -14.16 1.47 -14.65
N ALA A 118 -13.51 0.47 -15.24
CA ALA A 118 -14.07 -0.26 -16.39
C ALA A 118 -15.32 -1.07 -16.02
N THR A 119 -15.31 -1.77 -14.89
CA THR A 119 -16.44 -2.60 -14.43
C THR A 119 -17.16 -2.02 -13.23
N GLN A 120 -16.56 -1.02 -12.58
CA GLN A 120 -17.07 -0.36 -11.37
C GLN A 120 -17.37 -1.35 -10.22
N THR A 121 -16.60 -2.44 -10.18
CA THR A 121 -16.67 -3.44 -9.10
C THR A 121 -15.32 -3.53 -8.40
N ASN A 122 -15.32 -3.95 -7.15
CA ASN A 122 -14.07 -4.18 -6.42
C ASN A 122 -13.45 -5.57 -6.69
N THR A 123 -13.57 -6.02 -7.92
CA THR A 123 -12.95 -7.26 -8.42
C THR A 123 -11.54 -6.95 -8.92
N TRP A 124 -10.51 -7.29 -8.12
CA TRP A 124 -9.12 -6.95 -8.44
C TRP A 124 -8.62 -7.55 -9.76
N SER A 125 -9.09 -8.76 -10.10
CA SER A 125 -8.75 -9.43 -11.35
C SER A 125 -9.29 -8.71 -12.60
N GLU A 126 -10.28 -7.84 -12.47
CA GLU A 126 -10.87 -7.08 -13.57
C GLU A 126 -10.28 -5.66 -13.69
N SER A 127 -9.69 -5.14 -12.62
CA SER A 127 -9.08 -3.81 -12.57
C SER A 127 -8.00 -3.63 -13.65
N LEU A 128 -8.10 -2.56 -14.43
CA LEU A 128 -7.07 -2.17 -15.38
C LEU A 128 -5.88 -1.52 -14.67
N LEU A 129 -6.07 -0.90 -13.50
CA LEU A 129 -4.96 -0.49 -12.63
C LEU A 129 -4.06 -1.69 -12.33
N ASN A 130 -4.65 -2.84 -11.97
CA ASN A 130 -3.91 -4.07 -11.75
C ASN A 130 -3.22 -4.58 -13.04
N LYS A 131 -4.02 -4.85 -14.08
CA LYS A 131 -3.53 -5.57 -15.28
C LYS A 131 -2.64 -4.72 -16.17
N THR A 132 -3.11 -3.52 -16.49
CA THR A 132 -2.46 -2.63 -17.45
C THR A 132 -1.40 -1.79 -16.76
N ASN A 133 -1.79 -1.01 -15.76
CA ASN A 133 -0.89 -0.03 -15.19
C ASN A 133 0.23 -0.67 -14.33
N LEU A 134 -0.12 -1.56 -13.40
CA LEU A 134 0.85 -2.17 -12.50
C LEU A 134 1.59 -3.37 -13.14
N ASN A 135 0.86 -4.35 -13.68
CA ASN A 135 1.46 -5.60 -14.10
C ASN A 135 1.85 -5.65 -15.59
N THR A 136 1.66 -4.57 -16.35
CA THR A 136 2.18 -4.41 -17.69
C THR A 136 3.08 -3.19 -17.78
N ASN A 137 2.55 -1.98 -17.65
CA ASN A 137 3.30 -0.76 -17.88
C ASN A 137 4.43 -0.58 -16.87
N PHE A 138 4.14 -0.63 -15.58
CA PHE A 138 5.13 -0.45 -14.52
C PHE A 138 6.25 -1.48 -14.61
N ILE A 139 5.93 -2.77 -14.82
CA ILE A 139 6.94 -3.82 -14.97
C ILE A 139 7.81 -3.58 -16.20
N ASN A 140 7.22 -3.17 -17.33
CA ASN A 140 7.95 -2.91 -18.56
C ASN A 140 8.86 -1.67 -18.46
N ASN A 141 8.59 -0.75 -17.54
CA ASN A 141 9.46 0.39 -17.25
C ASN A 141 10.66 0.03 -16.35
N ILE A 142 10.61 -1.11 -15.68
CA ILE A 142 11.75 -1.62 -14.92
C ILE A 142 12.68 -2.38 -15.87
N ARG A 143 13.99 -2.10 -15.80
CA ARG A 143 14.96 -2.86 -16.61
C ARG A 143 14.80 -4.37 -16.36
N GLU A 144 14.85 -5.17 -17.41
CA GLU A 144 14.55 -6.60 -17.40
C GLU A 144 15.33 -7.37 -16.31
N GLU A 145 16.60 -7.06 -16.11
CA GLU A 145 17.42 -7.70 -15.07
C GLU A 145 16.87 -7.51 -13.65
N TRP A 146 16.16 -6.40 -13.41
CA TRP A 146 15.51 -6.09 -12.14
C TRP A 146 14.07 -6.61 -12.09
N ALA A 147 13.32 -6.48 -13.18
CA ALA A 147 11.97 -7.02 -13.30
C ALA A 147 11.94 -8.54 -13.08
N ASN A 148 13.00 -9.25 -13.47
CA ASN A 148 13.17 -10.69 -13.25
C ASN A 148 13.43 -11.06 -11.78
N LYS A 149 13.81 -10.11 -10.93
CA LYS A 149 13.95 -10.32 -9.47
C LYS A 149 12.65 -10.16 -8.72
N ILE A 150 11.61 -9.61 -9.36
CA ILE A 150 10.29 -9.48 -8.76
C ILE A 150 9.61 -10.85 -8.78
N ALA A 151 9.34 -11.39 -7.61
CA ALA A 151 8.66 -12.67 -7.48
C ALA A 151 7.21 -12.56 -7.92
N THR A 152 6.74 -13.55 -8.67
CA THR A 152 5.31 -13.80 -8.82
C THR A 152 4.79 -14.34 -7.49
N THR A 153 3.82 -13.67 -6.90
CA THR A 153 3.30 -14.04 -5.58
C THR A 153 1.78 -14.02 -5.57
N THR A 154 1.20 -14.70 -4.59
CA THR A 154 -0.24 -14.69 -4.35
C THR A 154 -0.59 -13.54 -3.42
N TRP A 155 -1.27 -12.54 -3.97
CA TRP A 155 -1.83 -11.42 -3.23
C TRP A 155 -3.18 -11.80 -2.65
N LYS A 156 -3.40 -11.46 -1.38
CA LYS A 156 -4.73 -11.56 -0.79
C LYS A 156 -5.57 -10.37 -1.26
N VAL A 157 -6.72 -10.67 -1.83
CA VAL A 157 -7.63 -9.67 -2.40
C VAL A 157 -9.00 -9.68 -1.73
N GLY A 158 -9.12 -10.33 -0.58
CA GLY A 158 -10.22 -10.18 0.34
C GLY A 158 -10.19 -8.81 1.01
N GLY A 159 -11.13 -8.54 1.86
CA GLY A 159 -11.22 -7.22 2.47
C GLY A 159 -11.77 -7.23 3.87
N ASN A 160 -11.91 -6.04 4.39
CA ASN A 160 -12.62 -5.75 5.63
C ASN A 160 -14.00 -5.17 5.30
N THR A 161 -14.95 -5.29 6.22
CA THR A 161 -16.16 -4.47 6.15
C THR A 161 -15.84 -3.03 6.52
N TYR A 162 -16.67 -2.09 6.08
CA TYR A 162 -16.51 -0.68 6.44
C TYR A 162 -16.43 -0.46 7.97
N SER A 163 -17.31 -1.11 8.71
CA SER A 163 -17.31 -1.02 10.16
C SER A 163 -16.03 -1.56 10.80
N ASN A 164 -15.41 -2.57 10.23
CA ASN A 164 -14.14 -3.11 10.73
C ASN A 164 -13.00 -2.10 10.58
N ILE A 165 -12.88 -1.43 9.43
CA ILE A 165 -11.83 -0.42 9.23
C ILE A 165 -11.97 0.70 10.28
N TYR A 166 -13.17 1.24 10.47
CA TYR A 166 -13.39 2.34 11.42
C TYR A 166 -13.16 1.95 12.89
N SER A 167 -13.44 0.71 13.25
CA SER A 167 -13.51 0.30 14.65
C SER A 167 -12.40 -0.67 15.07
N LYS A 168 -11.52 -1.09 14.17
CA LYS A 168 -10.52 -2.12 14.46
C LYS A 168 -9.08 -1.64 14.25
N THR A 169 -8.19 -2.23 15.04
CA THR A 169 -6.75 -1.99 15.02
C THR A 169 -6.08 -2.68 13.84
N PRO A 170 -4.84 -2.30 13.46
CA PRO A 170 -4.09 -2.94 12.39
C PRO A 170 -4.03 -4.47 12.47
N SER A 171 -3.89 -5.02 13.68
CA SER A 171 -3.82 -6.48 13.86
C SER A 171 -5.13 -7.19 13.50
N VAL A 172 -6.28 -6.61 13.85
CA VAL A 172 -7.59 -7.18 13.49
C VAL A 172 -7.86 -7.00 12.00
N VAL A 173 -7.50 -5.85 11.43
CA VAL A 173 -7.59 -5.61 9.99
C VAL A 173 -6.76 -6.63 9.23
N TYR A 174 -5.52 -6.90 9.67
CA TYR A 174 -4.66 -7.94 9.11
C TYR A 174 -5.32 -9.33 9.11
N GLN A 175 -5.93 -9.72 10.22
CA GLN A 175 -6.64 -11.01 10.31
C GLN A 175 -7.74 -11.12 9.23
N ASN A 176 -8.49 -10.05 9.00
CA ASN A 176 -9.62 -10.04 8.08
C ASN A 176 -9.23 -9.90 6.61
N GLU A 177 -8.05 -9.37 6.27
CA GLU A 177 -7.63 -9.22 4.89
C GLU A 177 -6.61 -10.27 4.44
N ILE A 178 -5.81 -10.83 5.35
CA ILE A 178 -4.70 -11.73 5.02
C ILE A 178 -4.97 -13.17 5.52
N VAL A 179 -5.31 -13.33 6.79
CA VAL A 179 -5.40 -14.66 7.43
C VAL A 179 -6.72 -15.33 7.12
N SER A 180 -7.81 -14.59 7.27
CA SER A 180 -9.18 -15.07 7.02
C SER A 180 -9.95 -14.00 6.24
N PRO A 181 -9.66 -13.86 4.93
CA PRO A 181 -10.25 -12.80 4.11
C PRO A 181 -11.78 -12.78 4.16
N VAL A 182 -12.34 -11.62 4.48
CA VAL A 182 -13.80 -11.43 4.49
C VAL A 182 -14.28 -11.28 3.05
N THR A 183 -15.31 -12.04 2.69
CA THR A 183 -15.88 -12.07 1.33
C THR A 183 -17.38 -11.79 1.29
N THR A 184 -17.95 -11.39 2.42
CA THR A 184 -19.40 -11.15 2.57
C THR A 184 -19.86 -10.03 1.64
N ASN A 185 -20.98 -10.23 0.95
CA ASN A 185 -21.66 -9.24 0.12
C ASN A 185 -20.80 -8.66 -1.05
N THR A 186 -19.86 -9.42 -1.55
CA THR A 186 -19.12 -9.05 -2.77
C THR A 186 -19.67 -9.78 -3.99
N THR A 187 -19.57 -9.17 -5.16
CA THR A 187 -19.91 -9.81 -6.45
C THR A 187 -18.87 -10.85 -6.86
N ASP A 188 -17.67 -10.72 -6.33
CA ASP A 188 -16.56 -11.64 -6.52
C ASP A 188 -16.10 -12.16 -5.15
N ASN A 189 -16.10 -13.47 -5.00
CA ASN A 189 -15.65 -14.15 -3.77
C ASN A 189 -14.17 -14.56 -3.82
N ALA A 190 -13.44 -14.17 -4.87
CA ALA A 190 -12.00 -14.43 -4.93
C ALA A 190 -11.28 -13.77 -3.74
N THR A 191 -10.45 -14.54 -3.05
CA THR A 191 -9.63 -14.07 -1.93
C THR A 191 -8.17 -13.94 -2.29
N GLU A 192 -7.79 -14.38 -3.50
CA GLU A 192 -6.41 -14.45 -3.95
C GLU A 192 -6.28 -14.07 -5.42
N TYR A 193 -5.16 -13.45 -5.75
CA TYR A 193 -4.77 -13.11 -7.12
C TYR A 193 -3.26 -13.24 -7.26
N THR A 194 -2.80 -13.93 -8.31
CA THR A 194 -1.37 -14.15 -8.56
C THR A 194 -0.84 -13.12 -9.53
N ALA A 195 0.12 -12.30 -9.07
CA ALA A 195 0.74 -11.24 -9.85
C ALA A 195 2.14 -10.89 -9.30
N LYS A 196 2.90 -10.10 -10.04
CA LYS A 196 4.18 -9.55 -9.56
C LYS A 196 3.99 -8.31 -8.68
N ILE A 197 3.08 -7.43 -9.07
CA ILE A 197 2.85 -6.14 -8.41
C ILE A 197 1.44 -6.09 -7.85
N GLY A 198 1.31 -5.53 -6.65
CA GLY A 198 0.05 -5.17 -6.02
C GLY A 198 0.17 -3.81 -5.35
N LEU A 199 -0.92 -3.34 -4.76
CA LEU A 199 -0.90 -2.16 -3.92
C LEU A 199 -0.59 -2.56 -2.46
N MET A 200 -0.32 -1.58 -1.60
CA MET A 200 -0.20 -1.83 -0.16
C MET A 200 -1.51 -2.38 0.40
N TYR A 201 -1.40 -3.13 1.49
CA TYR A 201 -2.54 -3.50 2.31
C TYR A 201 -2.88 -2.38 3.29
N VAL A 202 -4.13 -2.30 3.73
CA VAL A 202 -4.48 -1.43 4.87
C VAL A 202 -3.64 -1.76 6.10
N SER A 203 -3.40 -3.04 6.37
CA SER A 203 -2.54 -3.45 7.50
C SER A 203 -1.07 -3.11 7.29
N ASP A 204 -0.53 -3.06 6.07
CA ASP A 204 0.83 -2.56 5.83
C ASP A 204 0.97 -1.10 6.31
N TYR A 205 0.01 -0.27 5.92
CA TYR A 205 -0.06 1.13 6.36
C TYR A 205 -0.22 1.25 7.88
N GLY A 206 -1.09 0.42 8.46
CA GLY A 206 -1.31 0.41 9.90
C GLY A 206 -0.07 0.04 10.70
N PHE A 207 0.66 -0.99 10.28
CA PHE A 207 1.88 -1.42 10.94
C PHE A 207 3.12 -0.56 10.64
N ALA A 208 3.05 0.34 9.66
CA ALA A 208 4.13 1.28 9.38
C ALA A 208 4.24 2.40 10.42
N ALA A 209 3.18 2.67 11.18
CA ALA A 209 3.21 3.56 12.33
C ALA A 209 3.96 2.96 13.52
N ASP A 210 4.47 3.81 14.39
CA ASP A 210 5.09 3.38 15.65
C ASP A 210 4.14 2.46 16.45
N PRO A 211 4.65 1.45 17.18
CA PRO A 211 3.83 0.52 17.97
C PRO A 211 2.83 1.18 18.93
N SER A 212 3.11 2.39 19.40
CA SER A 212 2.16 3.15 20.23
C SER A 212 0.85 3.47 19.49
N ALA A 213 0.87 3.54 18.16
CA ALA A 213 -0.32 3.78 17.33
C ALA A 213 -1.09 2.47 17.00
N TRP A 214 -0.51 1.28 17.18
CA TRP A 214 -1.17 0.02 16.81
C TRP A 214 -2.41 -0.32 17.65
N THR A 215 -2.64 0.41 18.73
CA THR A 215 -3.87 0.32 19.53
C THR A 215 -4.99 1.22 19.01
N LEU A 216 -4.70 2.14 18.09
CA LEU A 216 -5.69 3.00 17.45
C LEU A 216 -6.45 2.19 16.38
N THR A 217 -7.69 2.60 16.13
CA THR A 217 -8.45 2.06 14.98
C THR A 217 -8.01 2.73 13.68
N MET A 218 -8.13 2.03 12.56
CA MET A 218 -7.72 2.56 11.27
C MET A 218 -8.49 3.83 10.87
N GLY A 219 -9.75 3.96 11.30
CA GLY A 219 -10.55 5.18 11.13
C GLY A 219 -10.09 6.37 11.97
N SER A 220 -9.17 6.15 12.93
CA SER A 220 -8.59 7.19 13.79
C SER A 220 -7.11 7.48 13.47
N TYR A 221 -6.60 6.97 12.35
CA TYR A 221 -5.21 7.20 11.94
C TYR A 221 -4.93 8.63 11.45
N ASN A 222 -5.96 9.49 11.38
CA ASN A 222 -5.79 10.94 11.27
C ASN A 222 -5.34 11.60 12.60
N ASN A 223 -5.15 10.82 13.65
CA ASN A 223 -4.56 11.29 14.91
C ASN A 223 -3.09 11.66 14.70
N THR A 224 -2.66 12.77 15.29
CA THR A 224 -1.28 13.26 15.21
C THR A 224 -0.25 12.19 15.60
N THR A 225 -0.55 11.35 16.60
CA THR A 225 0.33 10.25 16.99
C THR A 225 0.55 9.28 15.83
N ALA A 226 -0.51 8.87 15.11
CA ALA A 226 -0.35 7.98 13.99
C ALA A 226 0.33 8.66 12.79
N THR A 227 -0.12 9.85 12.37
CA THR A 227 0.45 10.52 11.19
C THR A 227 1.90 10.95 11.37
N SER A 228 2.29 11.44 12.56
CA SER A 228 3.68 11.86 12.82
C SER A 228 4.66 10.71 13.00
N THR A 229 4.17 9.50 13.23
CA THR A 229 5.00 8.31 13.48
C THR A 229 4.85 7.23 12.42
N ASN A 230 4.20 7.50 11.30
CA ASN A 230 3.98 6.55 10.22
C ASN A 230 4.81 6.92 8.98
N TRP A 231 5.82 6.12 8.69
CA TRP A 231 6.70 6.38 7.55
C TRP A 231 6.03 6.18 6.18
N MET A 232 4.88 5.52 6.12
CA MET A 232 4.09 5.37 4.90
C MET A 232 3.08 6.51 4.69
N TYR A 233 2.87 7.38 5.68
CA TYR A 233 1.96 8.50 5.54
C TYR A 233 2.58 9.59 4.65
N MET A 234 1.99 9.83 3.49
CA MET A 234 2.43 10.83 2.51
C MET A 234 1.54 12.07 2.46
N GLY A 235 0.40 12.06 3.14
CA GLY A 235 -0.57 13.16 3.07
C GLY A 235 -1.35 13.22 1.75
N LEU A 236 -1.37 12.13 1.02
CA LEU A 236 -2.07 11.95 -0.26
C LEU A 236 -3.25 11.01 -0.10
N TYR A 237 -4.08 10.95 -1.13
CA TYR A 237 -5.03 9.86 -1.29
C TYR A 237 -4.33 8.70 -1.98
N GLU A 238 -4.35 7.53 -1.35
CA GLU A 238 -3.58 6.38 -1.80
C GLU A 238 -4.44 5.11 -1.79
N TRP A 239 -4.63 4.50 -2.94
CA TRP A 239 -5.35 3.24 -3.04
C TRP A 239 -4.63 2.11 -2.32
N THR A 240 -5.39 1.24 -1.68
CA THR A 240 -4.93 -0.05 -1.17
C THR A 240 -5.49 -1.18 -2.02
N ILE A 241 -4.88 -2.37 -1.95
CA ILE A 241 -5.44 -3.56 -2.59
C ILE A 241 -6.67 -4.10 -1.85
N SER A 242 -6.89 -3.66 -0.62
CA SER A 242 -7.95 -4.15 0.27
C SER A 242 -9.31 -3.62 -0.19
N ARG A 243 -10.16 -4.54 -0.60
CA ARG A 243 -11.53 -4.21 -1.01
C ARG A 243 -12.49 -4.12 0.18
N ASN A 244 -13.57 -3.37 0.02
CA ASN A 244 -14.66 -3.33 0.99
C ASN A 244 -15.54 -4.59 0.85
N ALA A 245 -15.58 -5.43 1.88
CA ALA A 245 -16.24 -6.73 1.83
C ALA A 245 -17.79 -6.66 1.90
N ASP A 246 -18.34 -5.55 2.32
CA ASP A 246 -19.80 -5.33 2.39
C ASP A 246 -20.33 -4.33 1.35
N ARG A 247 -19.46 -3.85 0.44
CA ARG A 247 -19.82 -2.92 -0.64
C ARG A 247 -19.03 -3.24 -1.90
N SER A 248 -19.64 -3.95 -2.83
CA SER A 248 -18.99 -4.43 -4.07
C SER A 248 -18.47 -3.33 -5.01
N LEU A 249 -18.87 -2.06 -4.80
CA LEU A 249 -18.46 -0.92 -5.60
C LEU A 249 -17.35 -0.09 -4.93
N SER A 250 -16.76 -0.57 -3.84
CA SER A 250 -15.81 0.22 -3.04
C SER A 250 -14.57 -0.56 -2.66
N ALA A 251 -13.43 0.13 -2.60
CA ALA A 251 -12.18 -0.33 -2.03
C ALA A 251 -11.73 0.64 -0.93
N PHE A 252 -10.72 0.27 -0.16
CA PHE A 252 -10.16 1.14 0.86
C PHE A 252 -8.97 1.94 0.32
N ARG A 253 -8.83 3.16 0.83
CA ARG A 253 -7.70 4.03 0.59
C ARG A 253 -7.23 4.68 1.88
N VAL A 254 -6.02 5.18 1.88
CA VAL A 254 -5.54 6.15 2.86
C VAL A 254 -5.99 7.52 2.40
N ASP A 255 -6.68 8.28 3.25
CA ASP A 255 -7.05 9.66 2.98
C ASP A 255 -5.88 10.61 3.24
N GLY A 256 -5.90 11.79 2.64
CA GLY A 256 -4.86 12.80 2.81
C GLY A 256 -4.66 13.28 4.25
N ASP A 257 -5.56 12.98 5.17
CA ASP A 257 -5.41 13.20 6.62
C ASP A 257 -4.82 12.00 7.37
N GLY A 258 -4.58 10.88 6.68
CA GLY A 258 -3.95 9.67 7.23
C GLY A 258 -4.93 8.60 7.71
N ARG A 259 -6.23 8.87 7.83
CA ARG A 259 -7.20 7.81 8.15
C ARG A 259 -7.40 6.89 6.95
N VAL A 260 -7.84 5.68 7.23
CA VAL A 260 -8.31 4.77 6.18
C VAL A 260 -9.82 4.91 6.03
N ASP A 261 -10.26 5.12 4.81
CA ASP A 261 -11.68 5.23 4.45
C ASP A 261 -11.98 4.40 3.20
N ASN A 262 -13.25 4.19 2.89
CA ASN A 262 -13.66 3.56 1.65
C ASN A 262 -14.06 4.60 0.60
N ARG A 263 -13.78 4.27 -0.66
CA ARG A 263 -14.25 5.05 -1.81
C ARG A 263 -14.80 4.14 -2.89
N TYR A 264 -15.65 4.69 -3.74
CA TYR A 264 -16.06 3.99 -4.94
C TYR A 264 -14.85 3.79 -5.86
N VAL A 265 -14.78 2.60 -6.45
CA VAL A 265 -13.63 2.19 -7.29
C VAL A 265 -13.49 2.96 -8.60
N ASP A 266 -14.51 3.73 -8.98
CA ASP A 266 -14.55 4.66 -10.11
C ASP A 266 -14.25 6.11 -9.73
N TYR A 267 -13.73 6.34 -8.51
CA TYR A 267 -13.13 7.62 -8.11
C TYR A 267 -11.65 7.60 -8.44
N ASP A 268 -11.12 8.73 -8.84
CA ASP A 268 -9.72 8.96 -9.14
C ASP A 268 -8.96 9.42 -7.87
N ASP A 269 -7.95 8.65 -7.49
CA ASP A 269 -7.09 8.89 -6.32
C ASP A 269 -5.60 8.66 -6.68
#